data_a13136b66b93c65e2957c2dc857fb82a
#
_entry.id   a13136b66b93c65e2957c2dc857fb82a
#
_cell.length_a   1.000
_cell.length_b   1.000
_cell.length_c   1.000
_cell.angle_alpha   90.00
_cell.angle_beta   90.00
_cell.angle_gamma   90.00
#
_symmetry.space_group_name_H-M   'P 1'
#
loop_
_entity.id
_entity.type
_entity.pdbx_description
1 polymer ?
#
loop_
_entity_poly.entity_id
_entity_poly.type
_entity_poly.pdbx_seq_one_letter_code
_entity_poly.pdbx_strand_id
1 'polypeptide(L)'
;MTTQKSFKRLVRTRMEKTGESYTAARAMLLRASEPEPQLVASDERIRERTGRGWEEWFDLLDEWGAAERTHRETARWVAEQQDAHPLAWNVQAVVSSYERTRGLRVAGQKEDGFSITASKTIGVPIERLYDAFFATADDRLRERTVTRPLRARFDWGDDGSRVHVTFDASGESKSRIVVEHARLADADEAERMKTFWRERLTELKGRLDA
;
A
#
# COMPACT_ATOMS: atom_id res chain seq x y z
N MET A 1 -24.94 -15.39 -11.78
CA MET A 1 -25.91 -16.15 -10.93
C MET A 1 -25.28 -17.12 -9.94
N THR A 2 -23.98 -17.34 -9.91
CA THR A 2 -23.28 -18.36 -9.06
C THR A 2 -23.02 -17.89 -7.62
N THR A 3 -22.81 -16.60 -7.40
CA THR A 3 -22.42 -16.01 -6.10
C THR A 3 -23.51 -16.09 -5.02
N GLN A 4 -24.77 -15.91 -5.38
CA GLN A 4 -25.88 -15.99 -4.39
C GLN A 4 -26.15 -17.40 -3.88
N LYS A 5 -25.95 -18.44 -4.71
CA LYS A 5 -26.10 -19.85 -4.29
C LYS A 5 -24.98 -20.26 -3.34
N SER A 6 -23.75 -19.81 -3.58
CA SER A 6 -22.59 -20.05 -2.73
C SER A 6 -22.75 -19.41 -1.35
N PHE A 7 -23.20 -18.15 -1.29
CA PHE A 7 -23.40 -17.46 -0.04
C PHE A 7 -24.51 -18.10 0.83
N LYS A 8 -25.65 -18.47 0.23
CA LYS A 8 -26.72 -19.19 0.96
C LYS A 8 -26.25 -20.52 1.55
N ARG A 9 -25.33 -21.20 0.86
CA ARG A 9 -24.73 -22.44 1.37
C ARG A 9 -23.83 -22.18 2.58
N LEU A 10 -23.01 -21.14 2.56
CA LEU A 10 -22.19 -20.70 3.71
C LEU A 10 -23.05 -20.36 4.93
N VAL A 11 -24.15 -19.62 4.74
CA VAL A 11 -25.08 -19.31 5.83
C VAL A 11 -25.64 -20.58 6.47
N ARG A 12 -26.07 -21.56 5.68
CA ARG A 12 -26.60 -22.85 6.19
C ARG A 12 -25.56 -23.65 6.96
N THR A 13 -24.35 -23.76 6.41
CA THR A 13 -23.24 -24.46 7.07
C THR A 13 -22.90 -23.82 8.43
N ARG A 14 -22.97 -22.49 8.53
CA ARG A 14 -22.79 -21.79 9.81
C ARG A 14 -23.92 -22.10 10.79
N MET A 15 -25.18 -22.04 10.35
CA MET A 15 -26.34 -22.42 11.16
C MET A 15 -26.21 -23.82 11.75
N GLU A 16 -25.79 -24.79 10.92
CA GLU A 16 -25.58 -26.20 11.35
C GLU A 16 -24.50 -26.31 12.43
N LYS A 17 -23.44 -25.51 12.34
CA LYS A 17 -22.31 -25.52 13.30
C LYS A 17 -22.59 -24.76 14.59
N THR A 18 -23.34 -23.66 14.53
CA THR A 18 -23.48 -22.73 15.65
C THR A 18 -24.86 -22.74 16.31
N GLY A 19 -25.87 -23.36 15.67
CA GLY A 19 -27.26 -23.32 16.12
C GLY A 19 -27.93 -21.94 15.97
N GLU A 20 -27.29 -20.97 15.32
CA GLU A 20 -27.82 -19.62 15.09
C GLU A 20 -28.98 -19.63 14.08
N SER A 21 -29.89 -18.63 14.21
CA SER A 21 -30.93 -18.43 13.20
C SER A 21 -30.32 -17.99 11.85
N TYR A 22 -31.06 -18.22 10.74
CA TYR A 22 -30.64 -17.78 9.41
C TYR A 22 -30.28 -16.29 9.34
N THR A 23 -31.07 -15.45 10.00
CA THR A 23 -30.87 -14.00 10.05
C THR A 23 -29.59 -13.63 10.81
N ALA A 24 -29.32 -14.28 11.94
CA ALA A 24 -28.11 -14.07 12.72
C ALA A 24 -26.87 -14.56 11.97
N ALA A 25 -26.89 -15.79 11.44
CA ALA A 25 -25.80 -16.36 10.64
C ALA A 25 -25.50 -15.53 9.38
N ARG A 26 -26.54 -15.02 8.69
CA ARG A 26 -26.42 -14.14 7.54
C ARG A 26 -25.80 -12.79 7.92
N ALA A 27 -26.25 -12.17 9.00
CA ALA A 27 -25.72 -10.88 9.48
C ALA A 27 -24.24 -11.00 9.85
N MET A 28 -23.85 -12.08 10.54
CA MET A 28 -22.44 -12.32 10.89
C MET A 28 -21.55 -12.57 9.68
N LEU A 29 -22.02 -13.30 8.67
CA LEU A 29 -21.25 -13.52 7.44
C LEU A 29 -21.15 -12.27 6.57
N LEU A 30 -22.16 -11.40 6.58
CA LEU A 30 -22.09 -10.09 5.93
C LEU A 30 -21.12 -9.15 6.66
N ARG A 31 -21.12 -9.12 8.00
CA ARG A 31 -20.11 -8.39 8.78
C ARG A 31 -18.70 -8.91 8.53
N ALA A 32 -18.50 -10.22 8.43
CA ALA A 32 -17.21 -10.81 8.10
C ALA A 32 -16.78 -10.58 6.64
N SER A 33 -17.71 -10.19 5.76
CA SER A 33 -17.43 -9.80 4.36
C SER A 33 -17.30 -8.28 4.15
N GLU A 34 -17.60 -7.46 5.17
CA GLU A 34 -17.16 -6.07 5.17
C GLU A 34 -15.64 -6.07 5.27
N PRO A 35 -14.93 -5.38 4.37
CA PRO A 35 -13.48 -5.28 4.48
C PRO A 35 -13.16 -4.73 5.86
N GLU A 36 -12.35 -5.46 6.62
CA GLU A 36 -11.82 -4.95 7.89
C GLU A 36 -11.24 -3.56 7.64
N PRO A 37 -11.53 -2.57 8.51
CA PRO A 37 -11.00 -1.22 8.33
C PRO A 37 -9.47 -1.32 8.18
N GLN A 38 -8.95 -0.88 7.04
CA GLN A 38 -7.51 -0.96 6.72
C GLN A 38 -6.74 0.10 7.50
N LEU A 39 -6.72 -0.06 8.82
CA LEU A 39 -6.05 0.83 9.75
C LEU A 39 -4.54 0.64 9.69
N VAL A 40 -3.80 1.74 9.68
CA VAL A 40 -2.33 1.71 9.62
C VAL A 40 -1.66 1.51 10.98
N ALA A 41 -2.44 1.56 12.07
CA ALA A 41 -2.00 1.35 13.44
C ALA A 41 -3.15 0.85 14.33
N SER A 42 -2.85 0.33 15.53
CA SER A 42 -3.87 0.02 16.53
C SER A 42 -4.55 1.29 17.06
N ASP A 43 -5.78 1.15 17.59
CA ASP A 43 -6.52 2.27 18.20
C ASP A 43 -5.74 2.90 19.36
N GLU A 44 -5.16 2.07 20.22
CA GLU A 44 -4.33 2.52 21.33
C GLU A 44 -3.16 3.41 20.85
N ARG A 45 -2.46 2.99 19.81
CA ARG A 45 -1.32 3.74 19.26
C ARG A 45 -1.71 5.05 18.61
N ILE A 46 -2.84 5.12 17.91
CA ILE A 46 -3.28 6.39 17.32
C ILE A 46 -3.79 7.34 18.40
N ARG A 47 -4.48 6.83 19.42
CA ARG A 47 -4.95 7.59 20.58
C ARG A 47 -3.78 8.19 21.37
N GLU A 48 -2.74 7.41 21.65
CA GLU A 48 -1.53 7.88 22.32
C GLU A 48 -0.86 9.04 21.56
N ARG A 49 -0.85 8.96 20.22
CA ARG A 49 -0.14 9.93 19.36
C ARG A 49 -0.92 11.16 18.99
N THR A 50 -2.25 11.07 18.95
CA THR A 50 -3.13 12.13 18.44
C THR A 50 -4.16 12.60 19.46
N GLY A 51 -4.23 11.96 20.62
CA GLY A 51 -5.25 12.22 21.66
C GLY A 51 -6.63 11.63 21.36
N ARG A 52 -6.85 11.04 20.18
CA ARG A 52 -8.14 10.49 19.73
C ARG A 52 -7.98 9.11 19.12
N GLY A 53 -8.96 8.22 19.35
CA GLY A 53 -9.07 6.91 18.72
C GLY A 53 -9.60 6.99 17.28
N TRP A 54 -9.63 5.84 16.59
CA TRP A 54 -10.10 5.77 15.22
C TRP A 54 -11.55 6.17 15.04
N GLU A 55 -12.44 5.72 15.93
CA GLU A 55 -13.87 6.06 15.89
C GLU A 55 -14.07 7.59 16.03
N GLU A 56 -13.42 8.21 17.01
CA GLU A 56 -13.48 9.66 17.23
C GLU A 56 -12.93 10.46 16.04
N TRP A 57 -11.86 9.99 15.40
CA TRP A 57 -11.33 10.62 14.19
C TRP A 57 -12.28 10.48 13.01
N PHE A 58 -12.90 9.31 12.83
CA PHE A 58 -13.79 9.07 11.71
C PHE A 58 -15.09 9.84 11.83
N ASP A 59 -15.65 9.93 13.04
CA ASP A 59 -16.83 10.74 13.31
C ASP A 59 -16.58 12.22 13.01
N LEU A 60 -15.45 12.76 13.46
CA LEU A 60 -15.06 14.15 13.17
C LEU A 60 -14.88 14.40 11.67
N LEU A 61 -14.28 13.48 10.95
CA LEU A 61 -14.06 13.58 9.51
C LEU A 61 -15.36 13.47 8.72
N ASP A 62 -16.28 12.58 9.14
CA ASP A 62 -17.60 12.43 8.53
C ASP A 62 -18.43 13.71 8.77
N GLU A 63 -18.44 14.25 10.01
CA GLU A 63 -19.13 15.49 10.36
C GLU A 63 -18.60 16.70 9.58
N TRP A 64 -17.29 16.76 9.36
CA TRP A 64 -16.66 17.82 8.56
C TRP A 64 -16.88 17.65 7.04
N GLY A 65 -17.40 16.52 6.59
CA GLY A 65 -17.63 16.21 5.18
C GLY A 65 -16.37 15.88 4.40
N ALA A 66 -15.42 15.19 5.02
CA ALA A 66 -14.14 14.82 4.41
C ALA A 66 -14.28 13.95 3.15
N ALA A 67 -15.37 13.20 3.02
CA ALA A 67 -15.65 12.36 1.85
C ALA A 67 -15.75 13.16 0.53
N GLU A 68 -16.13 14.42 0.58
CA GLU A 68 -16.28 15.30 -0.59
C GLU A 68 -15.03 16.19 -0.83
N ARG A 69 -13.96 15.97 -0.07
CA ARG A 69 -12.75 16.82 -0.11
C ARG A 69 -11.54 16.06 -0.62
N THR A 70 -10.56 16.80 -1.10
CA THR A 70 -9.28 16.23 -1.54
C THR A 70 -8.45 15.73 -0.36
N HIS A 71 -7.59 14.75 -0.58
CA HIS A 71 -6.62 14.27 0.41
C HIS A 71 -5.81 15.39 1.06
N ARG A 72 -5.41 16.39 0.27
CA ARG A 72 -4.63 17.55 0.75
C ARG A 72 -5.43 18.43 1.70
N GLU A 73 -6.70 18.71 1.39
CA GLU A 73 -7.59 19.49 2.27
C GLU A 73 -7.84 18.76 3.57
N THR A 74 -8.13 17.45 3.48
CA THR A 74 -8.35 16.60 4.66
C THR A 74 -7.08 16.53 5.52
N ALA A 75 -5.91 16.37 4.92
CA ALA A 75 -4.66 16.34 5.66
C ALA A 75 -4.36 17.69 6.37
N ARG A 76 -4.66 18.80 5.73
CA ARG A 76 -4.51 20.12 6.35
C ARG A 76 -5.44 20.26 7.56
N TRP A 77 -6.72 19.91 7.37
CA TRP A 77 -7.70 19.99 8.44
C TRP A 77 -7.34 19.09 9.62
N VAL A 78 -6.94 17.84 9.37
CA VAL A 78 -6.48 16.90 10.43
C VAL A 78 -5.26 17.47 11.17
N ALA A 79 -4.34 18.12 10.47
CA ALA A 79 -3.18 18.77 11.10
C ALA A 79 -3.61 19.90 12.05
N GLU A 80 -4.63 20.68 11.67
CA GLU A 80 -5.19 21.77 12.48
C GLU A 80 -5.96 21.28 13.71
N GLN A 81 -6.45 20.03 13.68
CA GLN A 81 -7.16 19.42 14.82
C GLN A 81 -6.24 18.75 15.85
N GLN A 82 -4.93 18.69 15.59
CA GLN A 82 -3.95 18.13 16.52
C GLN A 82 -3.26 19.25 17.31
N ASP A 83 -3.17 19.09 18.62
CA ASP A 83 -2.42 20.02 19.48
C ASP A 83 -0.94 20.01 19.14
N ALA A 84 -0.32 21.18 19.12
CA ALA A 84 1.10 21.50 19.00
C ALA A 84 1.97 20.48 18.20
N HIS A 85 2.30 20.82 16.96
CA HIS A 85 3.24 20.12 16.08
C HIS A 85 2.80 18.72 15.61
N PRO A 86 1.76 18.64 14.78
CA PRO A 86 1.32 17.36 14.25
C PRO A 86 2.46 16.71 13.45
N LEU A 87 2.88 15.52 13.87
CA LEU A 87 3.81 14.73 13.09
C LEU A 87 3.15 14.36 11.76
N ALA A 88 3.83 14.60 10.65
CA ALA A 88 3.31 14.29 9.30
C ALA A 88 2.80 12.85 9.17
N TRP A 89 3.45 11.90 9.90
CA TRP A 89 3.01 10.52 9.95
C TRP A 89 1.61 10.36 10.58
N ASN A 90 1.31 11.07 11.68
CA ASN A 90 0.00 10.98 12.36
C ASN A 90 -1.12 11.47 11.44
N VAL A 91 -0.89 12.60 10.77
CA VAL A 91 -1.83 13.17 9.80
C VAL A 91 -2.10 12.17 8.66
N GLN A 92 -1.05 11.64 8.06
CA GLN A 92 -1.17 10.67 6.97
C GLN A 92 -1.83 9.35 7.43
N ALA A 93 -1.55 8.91 8.65
CA ALA A 93 -2.17 7.73 9.25
C ALA A 93 -3.70 7.91 9.35
N VAL A 94 -4.16 9.03 9.89
CA VAL A 94 -5.60 9.34 10.06
C VAL A 94 -6.28 9.42 8.69
N VAL A 95 -5.80 10.27 7.79
CA VAL A 95 -6.43 10.51 6.49
C VAL A 95 -6.46 9.23 5.63
N SER A 96 -5.33 8.52 5.54
CA SER A 96 -5.27 7.32 4.71
C SER A 96 -6.12 6.16 5.27
N SER A 97 -6.26 6.03 6.60
CA SER A 97 -7.12 5.03 7.20
C SER A 97 -8.60 5.36 6.98
N TYR A 98 -8.97 6.63 7.14
CA TYR A 98 -10.32 7.12 6.85
C TYR A 98 -10.72 6.85 5.40
N GLU A 99 -9.90 7.33 4.44
CA GLU A 99 -10.17 7.17 3.01
C GLU A 99 -10.33 5.70 2.61
N ARG A 100 -9.50 4.81 3.15
CA ARG A 100 -9.62 3.36 2.87
C ARG A 100 -10.86 2.75 3.51
N THR A 101 -11.14 3.08 4.76
CA THR A 101 -12.30 2.55 5.49
C THR A 101 -13.62 3.00 4.85
N ARG A 102 -13.67 4.23 4.32
CA ARG A 102 -14.84 4.75 3.60
C ARG A 102 -14.85 4.38 2.11
N GLY A 103 -13.87 3.61 1.61
CA GLY A 103 -13.79 3.23 0.21
C GLY A 103 -13.48 4.39 -0.75
N LEU A 104 -13.03 5.53 -0.22
CA LEU A 104 -12.68 6.73 -0.99
C LEU A 104 -11.33 6.60 -1.68
N ARG A 105 -10.52 5.63 -1.27
CA ARG A 105 -9.18 5.39 -1.81
C ARG A 105 -8.81 3.91 -1.73
N VAL A 106 -8.18 3.44 -2.78
CA VAL A 106 -7.61 2.09 -2.82
C VAL A 106 -6.13 2.15 -2.39
N ALA A 107 -5.63 1.08 -1.77
CA ALA A 107 -4.21 1.01 -1.39
C ALA A 107 -3.29 1.23 -2.60
N GLY A 108 -2.33 2.16 -2.48
CA GLY A 108 -1.43 2.53 -3.59
C GLY A 108 -1.96 3.63 -4.52
N GLN A 109 -3.20 4.07 -4.38
CA GLN A 109 -3.77 5.17 -5.17
C GLN A 109 -3.16 6.52 -4.75
N LYS A 110 -2.69 7.30 -5.72
CA LYS A 110 -2.18 8.68 -5.61
C LYS A 110 -2.96 9.59 -6.56
N GLU A 111 -2.74 10.90 -6.49
CA GLU A 111 -3.40 11.89 -7.37
C GLU A 111 -3.11 11.64 -8.86
N ASP A 112 -1.93 11.10 -9.19
CA ASP A 112 -1.47 10.83 -10.55
C ASP A 112 -1.52 9.34 -10.96
N GLY A 113 -2.34 8.52 -10.27
CA GLY A 113 -2.51 7.10 -10.54
C GLY A 113 -2.14 6.22 -9.34
N PHE A 114 -1.83 4.96 -9.62
CA PHE A 114 -1.42 4.02 -8.58
C PHE A 114 0.10 3.91 -8.49
N SER A 115 0.60 3.54 -7.32
CA SER A 115 2.01 3.22 -7.13
C SER A 115 2.21 2.00 -6.24
N ILE A 116 3.25 1.24 -6.55
CA ILE A 116 3.70 0.11 -5.74
C ILE A 116 5.16 0.29 -5.33
N THR A 117 5.53 -0.39 -4.27
CA THR A 117 6.91 -0.50 -3.84
C THR A 117 7.27 -1.97 -3.63
N ALA A 118 8.40 -2.38 -4.19
CA ALA A 118 9.02 -3.67 -3.93
C ALA A 118 10.46 -3.46 -3.46
N SER A 119 10.93 -4.27 -2.53
CA SER A 119 12.31 -4.15 -2.05
C SER A 119 12.91 -5.51 -1.69
N LYS A 120 14.25 -5.58 -1.79
CA LYS A 120 15.01 -6.78 -1.42
C LYS A 120 16.34 -6.37 -0.81
N THR A 121 16.72 -7.06 0.26
CA THR A 121 18.06 -6.95 0.85
C THR A 121 18.90 -8.16 0.40
N ILE A 122 20.12 -7.90 -0.05
CA ILE A 122 21.02 -8.89 -0.65
C ILE A 122 22.40 -8.77 -0.01
N GLY A 123 23.09 -9.89 0.18
CA GLY A 123 24.38 -9.98 0.83
C GLY A 123 25.57 -9.63 -0.09
N VAL A 124 25.50 -8.46 -0.76
CA VAL A 124 26.57 -7.96 -1.63
C VAL A 124 26.78 -6.46 -1.42
N PRO A 125 27.97 -5.90 -1.73
CA PRO A 125 28.19 -4.45 -1.76
C PRO A 125 27.25 -3.74 -2.75
N ILE A 126 26.98 -2.46 -2.49
CA ILE A 126 26.03 -1.66 -3.27
C ILE A 126 26.40 -1.57 -4.74
N GLU A 127 27.69 -1.46 -5.08
CA GLU A 127 28.17 -1.39 -6.46
C GLU A 127 27.86 -2.68 -7.23
N ARG A 128 28.08 -3.85 -6.59
CA ARG A 128 27.77 -5.15 -7.19
C ARG A 128 26.26 -5.33 -7.41
N LEU A 129 25.43 -4.87 -6.46
CA LEU A 129 23.98 -4.89 -6.60
C LEU A 129 23.52 -3.98 -7.73
N TYR A 130 24.07 -2.76 -7.79
CA TYR A 130 23.80 -1.80 -8.85
C TYR A 130 24.13 -2.39 -10.23
N ASP A 131 25.35 -2.87 -10.44
CA ASP A 131 25.79 -3.43 -11.72
C ASP A 131 24.96 -4.64 -12.15
N ALA A 132 24.61 -5.53 -11.22
CA ALA A 132 23.77 -6.69 -11.48
C ALA A 132 22.32 -6.29 -11.86
N PHE A 133 21.77 -5.26 -11.26
CA PHE A 133 20.45 -4.74 -11.64
C PHE A 133 20.46 -4.24 -13.09
N PHE A 134 21.44 -3.42 -13.47
CA PHE A 134 21.55 -2.89 -14.84
C PHE A 134 21.85 -3.98 -15.87
N ALA A 135 22.67 -4.98 -15.54
CA ALA A 135 22.95 -6.11 -16.41
C ALA A 135 21.74 -7.00 -16.68
N THR A 136 20.71 -6.93 -15.83
CA THR A 136 19.48 -7.71 -15.95
C THR A 136 18.23 -6.84 -16.08
N ALA A 137 18.40 -5.57 -16.40
CA ALA A 137 17.30 -4.62 -16.55
C ALA A 137 16.32 -5.08 -17.64
N ASP A 138 15.04 -4.81 -17.42
CA ASP A 138 13.99 -5.08 -18.40
C ASP A 138 14.07 -4.07 -19.56
N ASP A 139 13.89 -4.52 -20.79
CA ASP A 139 13.98 -3.68 -21.99
C ASP A 139 12.96 -2.53 -22.03
N ARG A 140 11.91 -2.61 -21.22
CA ARG A 140 10.93 -1.54 -21.03
C ARG A 140 11.45 -0.37 -20.19
N LEU A 141 12.56 -0.54 -19.44
CA LEU A 141 13.17 0.51 -18.64
C LEU A 141 13.98 1.47 -19.54
N ARG A 142 13.39 2.61 -19.85
CA ARG A 142 14.07 3.70 -20.57
C ARG A 142 14.67 4.69 -19.58
N GLU A 143 16.00 4.77 -19.56
CA GLU A 143 16.75 5.61 -18.63
C GLU A 143 16.41 7.09 -18.79
N ARG A 144 16.20 7.78 -17.67
CA ARG A 144 16.02 9.22 -17.59
C ARG A 144 17.15 9.90 -16.84
N THR A 145 17.46 9.40 -15.67
CA THR A 145 18.47 9.98 -14.79
C THR A 145 19.07 8.88 -13.93
N VAL A 146 20.38 8.82 -13.88
CA VAL A 146 21.12 7.87 -13.06
C VAL A 146 22.15 8.60 -12.20
N THR A 147 22.23 8.19 -10.93
CA THR A 147 23.25 8.62 -9.97
C THR A 147 23.86 7.35 -9.36
N ARG A 148 24.96 6.87 -9.95
CA ARG A 148 25.64 5.65 -9.50
C ARG A 148 26.31 5.85 -8.13
N PRO A 149 26.27 4.84 -7.24
CA PRO A 149 25.47 3.61 -7.30
C PRO A 149 24.15 3.76 -6.54
N LEU A 150 23.62 4.98 -6.34
CA LEU A 150 22.57 5.29 -5.37
C LEU A 150 21.14 5.19 -5.92
N ARG A 151 20.91 5.66 -7.15
CA ARG A 151 19.55 5.77 -7.68
C ARG A 151 19.50 5.82 -9.19
N ALA A 152 18.38 5.35 -9.74
CA ALA A 152 18.06 5.48 -11.15
C ALA A 152 16.56 5.78 -11.33
N ARG A 153 16.22 6.52 -12.39
CA ARG A 153 14.85 6.84 -12.77
C ARG A 153 14.64 6.46 -14.21
N PHE A 154 13.53 5.82 -14.49
CA PHE A 154 13.17 5.32 -15.80
C PHE A 154 11.75 5.71 -16.16
N ASP A 155 11.47 5.86 -17.45
CA ASP A 155 10.14 5.68 -18.00
C ASP A 155 9.93 4.19 -18.28
N TRP A 156 8.72 3.68 -18.06
CA TRP A 156 8.37 2.29 -18.30
C TRP A 156 7.60 2.16 -19.59
N GLY A 157 8.22 1.56 -20.60
CA GLY A 157 7.59 1.46 -21.91
C GLY A 157 7.10 2.80 -22.45
N ASP A 158 5.90 2.79 -23.03
CA ASP A 158 5.23 3.96 -23.61
C ASP A 158 3.92 4.33 -22.89
N ASP A 159 3.64 3.72 -21.74
CA ASP A 159 2.38 3.88 -21.00
C ASP A 159 2.34 5.12 -20.08
N GLY A 160 3.46 5.85 -19.95
CA GLY A 160 3.59 7.04 -19.11
C GLY A 160 3.87 6.75 -17.63
N SER A 161 3.92 5.48 -17.23
CA SER A 161 4.31 5.10 -15.87
C SER A 161 5.81 5.27 -15.65
N ARG A 162 6.23 5.31 -14.38
CA ARG A 162 7.61 5.64 -13.99
C ARG A 162 8.16 4.68 -12.96
N VAL A 163 9.41 4.30 -13.14
CA VAL A 163 10.13 3.46 -12.20
C VAL A 163 11.27 4.24 -11.55
N HIS A 164 11.27 4.29 -10.23
CA HIS A 164 12.35 4.83 -9.42
C HIS A 164 13.03 3.69 -8.69
N VAL A 165 14.33 3.57 -8.84
CA VAL A 165 15.14 2.56 -8.16
C VAL A 165 16.11 3.27 -7.24
N THR A 166 16.16 2.83 -5.99
CA THR A 166 17.11 3.31 -4.98
C THR A 166 17.91 2.14 -4.45
N PHE A 167 19.20 2.36 -4.27
CA PHE A 167 20.14 1.40 -3.71
C PHE A 167 20.71 1.98 -2.42
N ASP A 168 20.61 1.23 -1.33
CA ASP A 168 21.08 1.64 -0.01
C ASP A 168 22.11 0.64 0.51
N ALA A 169 23.27 1.10 0.91
CA ALA A 169 24.25 0.27 1.60
C ALA A 169 23.78 -0.02 3.04
N SER A 170 23.85 -1.27 3.47
CA SER A 170 23.58 -1.72 4.84
C SER A 170 24.83 -2.32 5.48
N GLY A 171 25.98 -1.67 5.29
CA GLY A 171 27.31 -2.15 5.64
C GLY A 171 28.15 -2.46 4.38
N GLU A 172 29.35 -2.99 4.58
CA GLU A 172 30.32 -3.25 3.49
C GLU A 172 29.89 -4.40 2.54
N SER A 173 29.20 -5.41 3.08
CA SER A 173 28.85 -6.65 2.36
C SER A 173 27.35 -6.85 2.18
N LYS A 174 26.52 -5.84 2.45
CA LYS A 174 25.07 -5.95 2.40
C LYS A 174 24.46 -4.67 1.86
N SER A 175 23.51 -4.81 0.95
CA SER A 175 22.81 -3.67 0.37
C SER A 175 21.33 -3.99 0.13
N ARG A 176 20.55 -2.95 -0.05
CA ARG A 176 19.11 -3.04 -0.31
C ARG A 176 18.79 -2.32 -1.61
N ILE A 177 17.93 -2.94 -2.42
CA ILE A 177 17.29 -2.31 -3.56
C ILE A 177 15.82 -2.04 -3.23
N VAL A 178 15.35 -0.86 -3.59
CA VAL A 178 13.94 -0.46 -3.49
C VAL A 178 13.51 0.02 -4.88
N VAL A 179 12.44 -0.57 -5.39
CA VAL A 179 11.81 -0.17 -6.64
C VAL A 179 10.44 0.41 -6.33
N GLU A 180 10.21 1.65 -6.71
CA GLU A 180 8.88 2.29 -6.73
C GLU A 180 8.43 2.39 -8.19
N HIS A 181 7.27 1.80 -8.52
CA HIS A 181 6.62 1.95 -9.82
C HIS A 181 5.37 2.80 -9.63
N ALA A 182 5.34 3.96 -10.24
CA ALA A 182 4.33 5.00 -10.04
C ALA A 182 3.60 5.33 -11.35
N ARG A 183 2.44 5.99 -11.24
CA ARG A 183 1.56 6.37 -12.34
C ARG A 183 0.96 5.17 -13.08
N LEU A 184 0.73 4.09 -12.38
CA LEU A 184 -0.01 2.94 -12.90
C LEU A 184 -1.49 3.32 -13.06
N ALA A 185 -2.15 2.81 -14.09
CA ALA A 185 -3.48 3.26 -14.49
C ALA A 185 -4.56 2.86 -13.49
N ASP A 186 -4.47 1.65 -12.92
CA ASP A 186 -5.48 1.09 -12.03
C ASP A 186 -4.89 0.14 -10.96
N ALA A 187 -5.76 -0.33 -10.07
CA ALA A 187 -5.39 -1.24 -8.99
C ALA A 187 -4.94 -2.62 -9.49
N ASP A 188 -5.52 -3.11 -10.59
CA ASP A 188 -5.19 -4.41 -11.16
C ASP A 188 -3.79 -4.37 -11.79
N GLU A 189 -3.46 -3.28 -12.45
CA GLU A 189 -2.11 -3.04 -12.95
C GLU A 189 -1.10 -2.92 -11.81
N ALA A 190 -1.46 -2.22 -10.73
CA ALA A 190 -0.63 -2.11 -9.54
C ALA A 190 -0.30 -3.47 -8.94
N GLU A 191 -1.27 -4.39 -8.79
CA GLU A 191 -1.02 -5.75 -8.29
C GLU A 191 -0.19 -6.59 -9.28
N ARG A 192 -0.40 -6.46 -10.60
CA ARG A 192 0.45 -7.11 -11.61
C ARG A 192 1.91 -6.63 -11.51
N MET A 193 2.12 -5.33 -11.43
CA MET A 193 3.46 -4.75 -11.34
C MET A 193 4.15 -5.07 -10.01
N LYS A 194 3.41 -5.16 -8.92
CA LYS A 194 3.93 -5.58 -7.61
C LYS A 194 4.43 -7.02 -7.62
N THR A 195 3.67 -7.92 -8.25
CA THR A 195 4.07 -9.32 -8.45
C THR A 195 5.32 -9.40 -9.33
N PHE A 196 5.30 -8.73 -10.49
CA PHE A 196 6.42 -8.65 -11.42
C PHE A 196 7.72 -8.21 -10.72
N TRP A 197 7.70 -7.10 -9.99
CA TRP A 197 8.90 -6.59 -9.33
C TRP A 197 9.39 -7.49 -8.18
N ARG A 198 8.49 -8.14 -7.46
CA ARG A 198 8.86 -9.12 -6.41
C ARG A 198 9.59 -10.32 -7.00
N GLU A 199 9.13 -10.83 -8.12
CA GLU A 199 9.74 -11.94 -8.84
C GLU A 199 11.11 -11.54 -9.38
N ARG A 200 11.21 -10.40 -10.08
CA ARG A 200 12.48 -9.86 -10.60
C ARG A 200 13.54 -9.63 -9.52
N LEU A 201 13.14 -9.06 -8.39
CA LEU A 201 14.07 -8.85 -7.27
C LEU A 201 14.47 -10.17 -6.59
N THR A 202 13.63 -11.19 -6.64
CA THR A 202 13.96 -12.52 -6.13
C THR A 202 14.94 -13.24 -7.06
N GLU A 203 14.75 -13.15 -8.36
CA GLU A 203 15.71 -13.65 -9.36
C GLU A 203 17.06 -12.96 -9.24
N LEU A 204 17.07 -11.61 -9.13
CA LEU A 204 18.31 -10.83 -8.95
C LEU A 204 19.07 -11.30 -7.70
N LYS A 205 18.36 -11.52 -6.58
CA LYS A 205 18.95 -12.08 -5.38
C LYS A 205 19.55 -13.45 -5.63
N GLY A 206 18.81 -14.38 -6.25
CA GLY A 206 19.31 -15.72 -6.55
C GLY A 206 20.57 -15.75 -7.38
N ARG A 207 20.70 -14.83 -8.35
CA ARG A 207 21.91 -14.68 -9.18
C ARG A 207 23.13 -14.13 -8.42
N LEU A 208 22.90 -13.34 -7.38
CA LEU A 208 23.96 -12.73 -6.59
C LEU A 208 24.39 -13.58 -5.40
N ASP A 209 23.51 -14.48 -4.94
CA ASP A 209 23.78 -15.44 -3.85
C ASP A 209 24.47 -16.73 -4.40
N ALA A 210 24.49 -16.93 -5.73
CA ALA A 210 25.17 -18.05 -6.43
C ALA A 210 26.65 -17.75 -6.63
#